data_4e2baf372da468dd15ca4d78e3cb1b51
#
_entry.id   4e2baf372da468dd15ca4d78e3cb1b51
#
_cell.length_a   1.000
_cell.length_b   1.000
_cell.length_c   1.000
_cell.angle_alpha   90.00
_cell.angle_beta   90.00
_cell.angle_gamma   90.00
#
_symmetry.space_group_name_H-M   'P 1'
#
loop_
_entity.id
_entity.type
_entity.pdbx_description
1 polymer ?
#
loop_
_entity_poly.entity_id
_entity_poly.type
_entity_poly.pdbx_seq_one_letter_code
_entity_poly.pdbx_strand_id
1 'polypeptide(L)'
;LFVENLRISVTSVYENKGRSILTALGIIIGILSVTLMGTLISGLDKSFEKSMSWLGKDILHISRYEWFSDMEWWEVRNRPKIKPEYVKKIKERSRFALAVAPVMQRSASLQFEDEETRTEIFGTNQDYMETIETDISNGRFFTINEDHSGSRVVVIGDGLRKAFFDDQNPIGKFIKIDKIKFKVIGVLEEQGKFLGLFSVDNQAILPFGAYTRLFSKRGWMRISVKVPEKYINLGYDEIFSIMRHLRGLKPSQKNDFAINQTEVFE
;
A
#
# COMPACT_ATOMS: atom_id res chain seq x y z
N LEU A 1 -38.28 -11.95 -55.22
CA LEU A 1 -38.73 -12.38 -53.88
C LEU A 1 -37.88 -11.76 -52.78
N PHE A 2 -36.53 -11.95 -52.72
CA PHE A 2 -35.68 -11.41 -51.64
C PHE A 2 -35.61 -9.88 -51.65
N VAL A 3 -35.38 -9.27 -52.81
CA VAL A 3 -35.35 -7.81 -53.01
C VAL A 3 -36.69 -7.14 -52.72
N GLU A 4 -37.77 -7.82 -53.07
CA GLU A 4 -39.13 -7.34 -52.83
C GLU A 4 -39.51 -7.35 -51.35
N ASN A 5 -39.14 -8.42 -50.63
CA ASN A 5 -39.32 -8.50 -49.15
C ASN A 5 -38.52 -7.44 -48.44
N LEU A 6 -37.29 -7.15 -48.88
CA LEU A 6 -36.45 -6.08 -48.32
C LEU A 6 -37.11 -4.70 -48.55
N ARG A 7 -37.65 -4.44 -49.72
CA ARG A 7 -38.34 -3.18 -50.05
C ARG A 7 -39.61 -2.98 -49.21
N ILE A 8 -40.41 -4.03 -49.02
CA ILE A 8 -41.60 -3.99 -48.18
C ILE A 8 -41.21 -3.73 -46.72
N SER A 9 -40.16 -4.38 -46.20
CA SER A 9 -39.67 -4.18 -44.82
C SER A 9 -39.19 -2.74 -44.57
N VAL A 10 -38.44 -2.17 -45.51
CA VAL A 10 -37.97 -0.78 -45.42
C VAL A 10 -39.14 0.21 -45.49
N THR A 11 -40.13 -0.04 -46.37
CA THR A 11 -41.32 0.81 -46.47
C THR A 11 -42.16 0.79 -45.19
N SER A 12 -42.34 -0.38 -44.57
CA SER A 12 -43.06 -0.52 -43.29
C SER A 12 -42.37 0.23 -42.13
N VAL A 13 -41.05 0.27 -42.12
CA VAL A 13 -40.27 1.09 -41.17
C VAL A 13 -40.49 2.58 -41.41
N TYR A 14 -40.53 3.01 -42.66
CA TYR A 14 -40.75 4.40 -43.01
C TYR A 14 -42.17 4.88 -42.70
N GLU A 15 -43.20 4.04 -42.88
CA GLU A 15 -44.60 4.36 -42.57
C GLU A 15 -44.85 4.49 -41.05
N ASN A 16 -44.07 3.76 -40.22
CA ASN A 16 -44.18 3.78 -38.76
C ASN A 16 -42.95 4.35 -38.08
N LYS A 17 -42.41 5.46 -38.55
CA LYS A 17 -41.17 6.10 -38.09
C LYS A 17 -41.11 6.27 -36.55
N GLY A 18 -42.18 6.72 -35.92
CA GLY A 18 -42.21 6.94 -34.47
C GLY A 18 -41.99 5.66 -33.67
N ARG A 19 -42.65 4.57 -34.06
CA ARG A 19 -42.51 3.26 -33.37
C ARG A 19 -41.13 2.67 -33.62
N SER A 20 -40.63 2.75 -34.86
CA SER A 20 -39.30 2.24 -35.23
C SER A 20 -38.17 2.97 -34.51
N ILE A 21 -38.27 4.30 -34.40
CA ILE A 21 -37.29 5.11 -33.63
C ILE A 21 -37.34 4.77 -32.14
N LEU A 22 -38.56 4.64 -31.57
CA LEU A 22 -38.71 4.35 -30.17
C LEU A 22 -38.13 2.98 -29.79
N THR A 23 -38.39 1.95 -30.62
CA THR A 23 -37.83 0.61 -30.40
C THR A 23 -36.32 0.57 -30.59
N ALA A 24 -35.79 1.25 -31.63
CA ALA A 24 -34.36 1.36 -31.87
C ALA A 24 -33.65 2.09 -30.69
N LEU A 25 -34.26 3.19 -30.22
CA LEU A 25 -33.71 3.93 -29.05
C LEU A 25 -33.72 3.08 -27.81
N GLY A 26 -34.76 2.30 -27.54
CA GLY A 26 -34.83 1.37 -26.40
C GLY A 26 -33.71 0.31 -26.45
N ILE A 27 -33.47 -0.28 -27.63
CA ILE A 27 -32.40 -1.26 -27.83
C ILE A 27 -31.03 -0.60 -27.66
N ILE A 28 -30.81 0.58 -28.23
CA ILE A 28 -29.53 1.30 -28.09
C ILE A 28 -29.26 1.63 -26.65
N ILE A 29 -30.23 2.17 -25.90
CA ILE A 29 -30.07 2.48 -24.48
C ILE A 29 -29.78 1.20 -23.67
N GLY A 30 -30.48 0.09 -23.95
CA GLY A 30 -30.26 -1.17 -23.31
C GLY A 30 -28.84 -1.69 -23.50
N ILE A 31 -28.37 -1.76 -24.75
CA ILE A 31 -27.02 -2.21 -25.08
C ILE A 31 -25.97 -1.26 -24.48
N LEU A 32 -26.17 0.05 -24.60
CA LEU A 32 -25.27 1.06 -24.06
C LEU A 32 -25.12 0.91 -22.54
N SER A 33 -26.24 0.73 -21.83
CA SER A 33 -26.24 0.56 -20.37
C SER A 33 -25.46 -0.68 -19.94
N VAL A 34 -25.69 -1.83 -20.59
CA VAL A 34 -25.00 -3.08 -20.29
C VAL A 34 -23.50 -2.97 -20.59
N THR A 35 -23.15 -2.36 -21.73
CA THR A 35 -21.75 -2.18 -22.13
C THR A 35 -21.02 -1.22 -21.19
N LEU A 36 -21.66 -0.09 -20.82
CA LEU A 36 -21.10 0.84 -19.83
C LEU A 36 -20.88 0.17 -18.47
N MET A 37 -21.86 -0.60 -18.00
CA MET A 37 -21.74 -1.33 -16.73
C MET A 37 -20.57 -2.32 -16.76
N GLY A 38 -20.44 -3.10 -17.84
CA GLY A 38 -19.33 -4.04 -18.01
C GLY A 38 -17.96 -3.36 -18.04
N THR A 39 -17.85 -2.22 -18.75
CA THR A 39 -16.60 -1.45 -18.80
C THR A 39 -16.25 -0.82 -17.45
N LEU A 40 -17.23 -0.34 -16.69
CA LEU A 40 -17.03 0.22 -15.37
C LEU A 40 -16.54 -0.86 -14.39
N ILE A 41 -17.17 -2.03 -14.36
CA ILE A 41 -16.76 -3.16 -13.52
C ILE A 41 -15.33 -3.56 -13.88
N SER A 42 -15.03 -3.82 -15.15
CA SER A 42 -13.68 -4.20 -15.58
C SER A 42 -12.62 -3.12 -15.29
N GLY A 43 -13.00 -1.84 -15.35
CA GLY A 43 -12.14 -0.72 -14.99
C GLY A 43 -11.84 -0.67 -13.48
N LEU A 44 -12.85 -0.94 -12.64
CA LEU A 44 -12.71 -1.03 -11.19
C LEU A 44 -11.84 -2.21 -10.79
N ASP A 45 -12.07 -3.41 -11.37
CA ASP A 45 -11.28 -4.61 -11.09
C ASP A 45 -9.79 -4.36 -11.38
N LYS A 46 -9.46 -3.83 -12.56
CA LYS A 46 -8.07 -3.49 -12.91
C LYS A 46 -7.46 -2.43 -12.00
N SER A 47 -8.23 -1.43 -11.61
CA SER A 47 -7.78 -0.41 -10.66
C SER A 47 -7.54 -0.99 -9.28
N PHE A 48 -8.39 -1.92 -8.86
CA PHE A 48 -8.27 -2.63 -7.59
C PHE A 48 -7.04 -3.54 -7.59
N GLU A 49 -6.86 -4.40 -8.62
CA GLU A 49 -5.67 -5.24 -8.76
C GLU A 49 -4.37 -4.41 -8.73
N LYS A 50 -4.32 -3.33 -9.53
CA LYS A 50 -3.17 -2.42 -9.54
C LYS A 50 -2.93 -1.76 -8.18
N SER A 51 -4.00 -1.42 -7.47
CA SER A 51 -3.91 -0.80 -6.15
C SER A 51 -3.52 -1.79 -5.07
N MET A 52 -3.86 -3.08 -5.22
CA MET A 52 -3.49 -4.13 -4.28
C MET A 52 -2.06 -4.65 -4.51
N SER A 53 -1.53 -4.56 -5.74
CA SER A 53 -0.19 -5.07 -6.05
C SER A 53 0.91 -4.42 -5.20
N TRP A 54 0.76 -3.13 -4.85
CA TRP A 54 1.73 -2.44 -4.00
C TRP A 54 1.82 -2.99 -2.56
N LEU A 55 0.79 -3.71 -2.09
CA LEU A 55 0.84 -4.40 -0.80
C LEU A 55 1.69 -5.69 -0.83
N GLY A 56 2.04 -6.16 -2.04
CA GLY A 56 2.83 -7.37 -2.28
C GLY A 56 2.06 -8.65 -1.92
N LYS A 57 1.89 -9.54 -2.88
CA LYS A 57 1.25 -10.86 -2.64
C LYS A 57 2.12 -11.79 -1.78
N ASP A 58 3.43 -11.52 -1.76
CA ASP A 58 4.45 -12.28 -1.05
C ASP A 58 4.85 -11.67 0.30
N ILE A 59 4.05 -10.72 0.82
CA ILE A 59 4.33 -10.01 2.08
C ILE A 59 3.34 -10.42 3.18
N LEU A 60 3.89 -10.86 4.31
CA LEU A 60 3.14 -11.11 5.54
C LEU A 60 3.29 -9.90 6.49
N HIS A 61 2.17 -9.34 6.92
CA HIS A 61 2.14 -8.18 7.81
C HIS A 61 1.74 -8.59 9.23
N ILE A 62 2.71 -8.63 10.14
CA ILE A 62 2.47 -8.96 11.54
C ILE A 62 2.02 -7.69 12.26
N SER A 63 0.83 -7.69 12.81
CA SER A 63 0.23 -6.56 13.52
C SER A 63 -0.49 -7.00 14.79
N ARG A 64 -1.11 -6.04 15.50
CA ARG A 64 -1.94 -6.32 16.69
C ARG A 64 -3.37 -6.71 16.34
N TYR A 65 -3.82 -6.45 15.13
CA TYR A 65 -5.19 -6.63 14.67
C TYR A 65 -5.22 -7.22 13.27
N GLU A 66 -6.27 -7.93 13.01
CA GLU A 66 -6.61 -8.41 11.66
C GLU A 66 -7.22 -7.27 10.87
N TRP A 67 -6.81 -7.12 9.60
CA TRP A 67 -7.48 -6.24 8.67
C TRP A 67 -8.90 -6.76 8.47
N PHE A 68 -9.88 -5.89 8.43
CA PHE A 68 -11.29 -6.26 8.19
C PHE A 68 -11.90 -7.25 9.21
N SER A 69 -11.43 -7.24 10.44
CA SER A 69 -12.10 -7.98 11.51
C SER A 69 -13.14 -7.11 12.21
N ASP A 70 -14.24 -7.73 12.62
CA ASP A 70 -15.26 -7.09 13.48
C ASP A 70 -14.79 -6.87 14.94
N MET A 71 -13.48 -6.89 15.12
CA MET A 71 -12.88 -6.79 16.45
C MET A 71 -13.05 -5.38 17.00
N GLU A 72 -13.62 -5.28 18.18
CA GLU A 72 -13.84 -4.01 18.84
C GLU A 72 -12.51 -3.33 19.20
N TRP A 73 -12.41 -2.02 18.99
CA TRP A 73 -11.17 -1.26 19.15
C TRP A 73 -10.52 -1.40 20.54
N TRP A 74 -11.31 -1.62 21.59
CA TRP A 74 -10.79 -1.83 22.95
C TRP A 74 -10.09 -3.19 23.12
N GLU A 75 -10.51 -4.24 22.42
CA GLU A 75 -9.81 -5.54 22.41
C GLU A 75 -8.43 -5.38 21.79
N VAL A 76 -8.35 -4.67 20.66
CA VAL A 76 -7.08 -4.37 19.98
C VAL A 76 -6.17 -3.52 20.88
N ARG A 77 -6.75 -2.51 21.55
CA ARG A 77 -5.99 -1.63 22.44
C ARG A 77 -5.34 -2.39 23.60
N ASN A 78 -5.97 -3.42 24.12
CA ASN A 78 -5.47 -4.20 25.25
C ASN A 78 -4.43 -5.26 24.82
N ARG A 79 -4.31 -5.60 23.52
CA ARG A 79 -3.27 -6.52 23.06
C ARG A 79 -1.88 -5.93 23.26
N PRO A 80 -0.86 -6.74 23.68
CA PRO A 80 0.50 -6.28 23.82
C PRO A 80 1.07 -5.76 22.51
N LYS A 81 1.92 -4.73 22.58
CA LYS A 81 2.55 -4.12 21.39
C LYS A 81 3.48 -5.11 20.70
N ILE A 82 3.61 -4.98 19.38
CA ILE A 82 4.68 -5.62 18.61
C ILE A 82 5.99 -4.92 19.00
N LYS A 83 7.02 -5.71 19.34
CA LYS A 83 8.29 -5.18 19.85
C LYS A 83 9.34 -5.17 18.73
N PRO A 84 10.20 -4.13 18.65
CA PRO A 84 11.28 -4.07 17.65
C PRO A 84 12.23 -5.27 17.67
N GLU A 85 12.47 -5.85 18.83
CA GLU A 85 13.32 -7.02 19.00
C GLU A 85 12.82 -8.28 18.25
N TYR A 86 11.52 -8.32 17.90
CA TYR A 86 10.96 -9.42 17.14
C TYR A 86 11.49 -9.46 15.70
N VAL A 87 11.82 -8.31 15.12
CA VAL A 87 12.40 -8.20 13.77
C VAL A 87 13.65 -9.08 13.66
N LYS A 88 14.59 -8.86 14.56
CA LYS A 88 15.85 -9.65 14.62
C LYS A 88 15.57 -11.14 14.84
N LYS A 89 14.69 -11.46 15.80
CA LYS A 89 14.36 -12.85 16.15
C LYS A 89 13.64 -13.59 15.02
N ILE A 90 12.79 -12.91 14.27
CA ILE A 90 12.13 -13.49 13.07
C ILE A 90 13.18 -13.74 12.01
N LYS A 91 14.03 -12.75 11.69
CA LYS A 91 15.11 -12.87 10.69
C LYS A 91 16.10 -14.00 10.99
N GLU A 92 16.40 -14.22 12.26
CA GLU A 92 17.32 -15.28 12.71
C GLU A 92 16.69 -16.68 12.71
N ARG A 93 15.37 -16.79 12.90
CA ARG A 93 14.69 -18.08 13.10
C ARG A 93 13.92 -18.57 11.88
N SER A 94 13.46 -17.68 11.03
CA SER A 94 12.71 -18.06 9.86
C SER A 94 13.65 -18.52 8.74
N ARG A 95 13.24 -19.60 8.07
CA ARG A 95 13.90 -20.15 6.89
C ARG A 95 13.37 -19.52 5.59
N PHE A 96 12.14 -19.00 5.66
CA PHE A 96 11.44 -18.48 4.47
C PHE A 96 11.47 -16.97 4.38
N ALA A 97 11.80 -16.25 5.48
CA ALA A 97 11.86 -14.79 5.45
C ALA A 97 13.08 -14.28 4.68
N LEU A 98 12.85 -13.67 3.52
CA LEU A 98 13.88 -13.02 2.70
C LEU A 98 14.25 -11.64 3.27
N ALA A 99 13.26 -10.88 3.69
CA ALA A 99 13.41 -9.55 4.28
C ALA A 99 12.45 -9.37 5.45
N VAL A 100 12.86 -8.63 6.48
CA VAL A 100 12.04 -8.37 7.67
C VAL A 100 12.17 -6.91 8.06
N ALA A 101 11.12 -6.14 7.84
CA ALA A 101 11.10 -4.70 8.07
C ALA A 101 10.14 -4.32 9.20
N PRO A 102 10.61 -3.59 10.24
CA PRO A 102 9.72 -2.90 11.16
C PRO A 102 9.11 -1.71 10.43
N VAL A 103 7.85 -1.46 10.60
CA VAL A 103 7.18 -0.28 10.04
C VAL A 103 6.41 0.44 11.12
N MET A 104 6.86 1.63 11.47
CA MET A 104 6.14 2.58 12.31
C MET A 104 5.64 3.72 11.43
N GLN A 105 4.46 4.23 11.72
CA GLN A 105 3.79 5.26 10.93
C GLN A 105 3.19 6.32 11.83
N ARG A 106 3.26 7.57 11.38
CA ARG A 106 2.54 8.70 11.97
C ARG A 106 2.41 9.84 10.97
N SER A 107 1.42 10.67 11.16
CA SER A 107 1.31 11.93 10.44
C SER A 107 2.24 12.99 11.03
N ALA A 108 2.92 13.74 10.17
CA ALA A 108 3.84 14.82 10.55
C ALA A 108 3.71 16.00 9.59
N SER A 109 4.12 17.19 10.06
CA SER A 109 4.28 18.36 9.21
C SER A 109 5.65 18.30 8.52
N LEU A 110 5.66 18.43 7.19
CA LEU A 110 6.87 18.56 6.38
C LEU A 110 6.95 19.96 5.81
N GLN A 111 8.12 20.58 5.91
CA GLN A 111 8.36 21.93 5.42
C GLN A 111 9.64 21.99 4.58
N PHE A 112 9.53 22.63 3.43
CA PHE A 112 10.67 23.04 2.60
C PHE A 112 10.49 24.49 2.18
N GLU A 113 11.45 25.36 2.53
CA GLU A 113 11.36 26.81 2.36
C GLU A 113 10.05 27.35 2.97
N ASP A 114 9.18 27.96 2.16
CA ASP A 114 7.89 28.52 2.59
C ASP A 114 6.71 27.54 2.40
N GLU A 115 6.95 26.38 1.75
CA GLU A 115 5.94 25.36 1.52
C GLU A 115 5.85 24.40 2.72
N GLU A 116 4.62 24.17 3.19
CA GLU A 116 4.34 23.24 4.28
C GLU A 116 3.19 22.30 3.89
N THR A 117 3.37 21.02 4.16
CA THR A 117 2.33 20.01 3.98
C THR A 117 2.31 19.01 5.14
N ARG A 118 1.15 18.38 5.35
CA ARG A 118 1.03 17.31 6.33
C ARG A 118 0.89 15.97 5.62
N THR A 119 1.77 15.04 5.98
CA THR A 119 1.81 13.72 5.34
C THR A 119 2.22 12.63 6.32
N GLU A 120 2.14 11.38 5.85
CA GLU A 120 2.58 10.23 6.63
C GLU A 120 4.10 10.07 6.54
N ILE A 121 4.73 9.88 7.70
CA ILE A 121 6.13 9.49 7.80
C ILE A 121 6.23 8.06 8.30
N PHE A 122 7.13 7.30 7.66
CA PHE A 122 7.39 5.91 7.98
C PHE A 122 8.79 5.77 8.56
N GLY A 123 8.90 5.05 9.69
CA GLY A 123 10.18 4.66 10.27
C GLY A 123 10.42 3.19 10.02
N THR A 124 11.49 2.84 9.30
CA THR A 124 11.76 1.47 8.89
C THR A 124 13.26 1.20 8.69
N ASN A 125 13.64 -0.05 8.43
CA ASN A 125 15.01 -0.45 8.15
C ASN A 125 15.28 -0.60 6.64
N GLN A 126 16.50 -0.98 6.25
CA GLN A 126 16.90 -1.15 4.85
C GLN A 126 16.16 -2.30 4.14
N ASP A 127 15.68 -3.32 4.87
CA ASP A 127 14.95 -4.46 4.30
C ASP A 127 13.56 -4.03 3.76
N TYR A 128 13.10 -2.82 4.08
CA TYR A 128 11.79 -2.32 3.69
C TYR A 128 11.59 -2.26 2.17
N MET A 129 12.63 -1.89 1.42
CA MET A 129 12.57 -1.84 -0.04
C MET A 129 12.22 -3.20 -0.66
N GLU A 130 12.60 -4.29 -0.01
CA GLU A 130 12.22 -5.65 -0.43
C GLU A 130 10.75 -5.97 -0.10
N THR A 131 10.14 -5.21 0.81
CA THR A 131 8.75 -5.44 1.27
C THR A 131 7.73 -4.49 0.64
N ILE A 132 8.14 -3.67 -0.30
CA ILE A 132 7.26 -2.79 -1.08
C ILE A 132 7.57 -2.97 -2.57
N GLU A 133 6.56 -2.88 -3.40
CA GLU A 133 6.73 -2.96 -4.86
C GLU A 133 7.00 -1.58 -5.45
N THR A 134 8.12 -0.97 -5.09
CA THR A 134 8.57 0.31 -5.65
C THR A 134 10.09 0.38 -5.67
N ASP A 135 10.61 1.19 -6.57
CA ASP A 135 12.04 1.44 -6.73
C ASP A 135 12.42 2.89 -6.39
N ILE A 136 13.70 3.17 -6.41
CA ILE A 136 14.23 4.53 -6.25
C ILE A 136 14.40 5.16 -7.62
N SER A 137 13.64 6.20 -7.91
CA SER A 137 13.74 6.96 -9.18
C SER A 137 14.97 7.86 -9.23
N ASN A 138 15.38 8.40 -8.09
CA ASN A 138 16.55 9.28 -7.99
C ASN A 138 17.24 9.14 -6.64
N GLY A 139 18.57 9.08 -6.62
CA GLY A 139 19.36 8.95 -5.40
C GLY A 139 19.49 7.49 -4.92
N ARG A 140 19.31 7.26 -3.62
CA ARG A 140 19.45 5.94 -3.00
C ARG A 140 18.59 5.79 -1.75
N PHE A 141 18.38 4.56 -1.34
CA PHE A 141 17.84 4.27 -0.01
C PHE A 141 18.92 4.37 1.08
N PHE A 142 18.54 4.41 2.35
CA PHE A 142 19.49 4.47 3.45
C PHE A 142 20.09 3.09 3.73
N THR A 143 21.31 3.10 4.25
CA THR A 143 22.08 1.92 4.59
C THR A 143 21.79 1.44 6.00
N ILE A 144 22.21 0.20 6.32
CA ILE A 144 22.13 -0.36 7.66
C ILE A 144 22.87 0.50 8.71
N ASN A 145 24.00 1.11 8.33
CA ASN A 145 24.77 1.98 9.22
C ASN A 145 24.02 3.30 9.49
N GLU A 146 23.34 3.87 8.50
CA GLU A 146 22.53 5.07 8.66
C GLU A 146 21.30 4.80 9.54
N ASP A 147 20.71 3.58 9.46
CA ASP A 147 19.64 3.16 10.35
C ASP A 147 20.14 3.01 11.78
N HIS A 148 21.19 2.23 12.01
CA HIS A 148 21.74 1.99 13.36
C HIS A 148 22.26 3.27 14.03
N SER A 149 22.91 4.16 13.28
CA SER A 149 23.36 5.45 13.80
C SER A 149 22.20 6.43 14.05
N GLY A 150 21.02 6.19 13.46
CA GLY A 150 19.89 7.09 13.50
C GLY A 150 20.18 8.39 12.75
N SER A 151 20.80 8.26 11.58
CA SER A 151 21.13 9.38 10.70
C SER A 151 19.88 10.14 10.27
N ARG A 152 19.96 11.47 10.24
CA ARG A 152 18.86 12.34 9.81
C ARG A 152 18.80 12.44 8.28
N VAL A 153 18.53 11.30 7.65
CA VAL A 153 18.31 11.20 6.21
C VAL A 153 16.86 10.79 5.94
N VAL A 154 16.36 11.13 4.77
CA VAL A 154 14.97 10.86 4.36
C VAL A 154 14.92 10.48 2.90
N VAL A 155 14.08 9.50 2.57
CA VAL A 155 13.63 9.19 1.22
C VAL A 155 12.20 9.71 1.10
N ILE A 156 11.90 10.46 0.04
CA ILE A 156 10.58 11.06 -0.18
C ILE A 156 9.88 10.40 -1.35
N GLY A 157 8.56 10.36 -1.32
CA GLY A 157 7.77 9.94 -2.46
C GLY A 157 7.72 11.02 -3.55
N ASP A 158 7.39 10.63 -4.77
CA ASP A 158 7.36 11.53 -5.93
C ASP A 158 6.36 12.67 -5.78
N GLY A 159 5.25 12.45 -5.09
CA GLY A 159 4.27 13.51 -4.79
C GLY A 159 4.86 14.64 -3.95
N LEU A 160 5.69 14.31 -2.94
CA LEU A 160 6.40 15.32 -2.14
C LEU A 160 7.51 16.00 -2.96
N ARG A 161 8.20 15.26 -3.86
CA ARG A 161 9.15 15.85 -4.80
C ARG A 161 8.48 16.91 -5.67
N LYS A 162 7.35 16.57 -6.28
CA LYS A 162 6.57 17.51 -7.12
C LYS A 162 6.09 18.72 -6.32
N ALA A 163 5.61 18.51 -5.08
CA ALA A 163 5.07 19.59 -4.25
C ALA A 163 6.13 20.57 -3.75
N PHE A 164 7.33 20.10 -3.40
CA PHE A 164 8.36 20.93 -2.77
C PHE A 164 9.46 21.39 -3.73
N PHE A 165 9.74 20.64 -4.79
CA PHE A 165 10.93 20.84 -5.60
C PHE A 165 10.63 21.08 -7.08
N ASP A 166 9.39 20.91 -7.53
CA ASP A 166 9.03 20.97 -8.95
C ASP A 166 10.02 20.16 -9.81
N ASP A 167 10.78 20.86 -10.67
CA ASP A 167 11.79 20.28 -11.54
C ASP A 167 13.22 20.29 -10.93
N GLN A 168 13.37 20.81 -9.70
CA GLN A 168 14.68 20.86 -9.06
C GLN A 168 15.06 19.50 -8.49
N ASN A 169 16.37 19.19 -8.52
CA ASN A 169 16.88 17.99 -7.89
C ASN A 169 16.79 18.09 -6.35
N PRO A 170 16.02 17.23 -5.68
CA PRO A 170 15.85 17.23 -4.23
C PRO A 170 17.05 16.64 -3.48
N ILE A 171 17.89 15.84 -4.16
CA ILE A 171 18.98 15.10 -3.51
C ILE A 171 20.00 16.04 -2.89
N GLY A 172 20.28 15.82 -1.61
CA GLY A 172 21.23 16.63 -0.85
C GLY A 172 20.61 17.86 -0.17
N LYS A 173 19.40 18.28 -0.57
CA LYS A 173 18.65 19.37 0.09
C LYS A 173 18.12 18.92 1.44
N PHE A 174 17.72 19.88 2.27
CA PHE A 174 17.19 19.63 3.61
C PHE A 174 15.71 20.01 3.69
N ILE A 175 14.89 19.08 4.17
CA ILE A 175 13.51 19.34 4.55
C ILE A 175 13.38 19.31 6.09
N LYS A 176 12.39 19.97 6.63
CA LYS A 176 12.05 19.86 8.07
C LYS A 176 10.85 18.93 8.24
N ILE A 177 10.97 18.01 9.18
CA ILE A 177 9.89 17.13 9.63
C ILE A 177 9.64 17.46 11.10
N ASP A 178 8.47 17.98 11.44
CA ASP A 178 8.15 18.53 12.77
C ASP A 178 9.30 19.41 13.31
N LYS A 179 9.79 20.36 12.49
CA LYS A 179 10.88 21.31 12.78
C LYS A 179 12.29 20.70 12.82
N ILE A 180 12.46 19.38 12.67
CA ILE A 180 13.78 18.71 12.65
C ILE A 180 14.26 18.59 11.22
N LYS A 181 15.49 19.00 10.94
CA LYS A 181 16.12 18.94 9.60
C LYS A 181 16.53 17.51 9.24
N PHE A 182 16.13 17.08 8.03
CA PHE A 182 16.54 15.82 7.41
C PHE A 182 17.09 16.08 6.02
N LYS A 183 18.15 15.38 5.65
CA LYS A 183 18.75 15.45 4.32
C LYS A 183 18.04 14.50 3.39
N VAL A 184 17.53 14.98 2.27
CA VAL A 184 16.94 14.12 1.22
C VAL A 184 18.05 13.35 0.52
N ILE A 185 17.94 12.02 0.48
CA ILE A 185 18.93 11.12 -0.13
C ILE A 185 18.36 10.28 -1.26
N GLY A 186 17.04 10.18 -1.38
CA GLY A 186 16.37 9.42 -2.42
C GLY A 186 14.96 9.90 -2.65
N VAL A 187 14.45 9.55 -3.84
CA VAL A 187 13.05 9.73 -4.27
C VAL A 187 12.53 8.39 -4.75
N LEU A 188 11.35 7.98 -4.27
CA LEU A 188 10.67 6.79 -4.77
C LEU A 188 10.11 7.01 -6.16
N GLU A 189 9.94 5.94 -6.94
CA GLU A 189 9.17 5.99 -8.17
C GLU A 189 7.71 6.35 -7.91
N GLU A 190 7.10 7.03 -8.90
CA GLU A 190 5.69 7.39 -8.84
C GLU A 190 4.80 6.14 -8.93
N GLN A 191 4.02 5.89 -7.91
CA GLN A 191 3.07 4.78 -7.83
C GLN A 191 1.64 5.19 -8.18
N GLY A 192 1.33 6.48 -8.07
CA GLY A 192 0.04 7.05 -8.38
C GLY A 192 -0.93 7.04 -7.19
N LYS A 193 -2.22 6.88 -7.49
CA LYS A 193 -3.27 6.96 -6.48
C LYS A 193 -3.90 5.60 -6.24
N PHE A 194 -4.01 5.20 -4.99
CA PHE A 194 -4.77 4.03 -4.58
C PHE A 194 -6.26 4.25 -4.87
N LEU A 195 -6.84 3.42 -5.76
CA LEU A 195 -8.22 3.54 -6.26
C LEU A 195 -8.59 4.96 -6.75
N GLY A 196 -7.60 5.77 -7.14
CA GLY A 196 -7.84 7.16 -7.53
C GLY A 196 -8.11 8.12 -6.36
N LEU A 197 -8.17 7.64 -5.12
CA LEU A 197 -8.59 8.42 -3.95
C LEU A 197 -7.41 8.95 -3.14
N PHE A 198 -6.45 8.10 -2.80
CA PHE A 198 -5.32 8.46 -1.93
C PHE A 198 -4.01 8.31 -2.69
N SER A 199 -3.19 9.37 -2.68
CA SER A 199 -1.85 9.28 -3.24
C SER A 199 -0.93 8.56 -2.26
N VAL A 200 -0.33 7.45 -2.70
CA VAL A 200 0.73 6.76 -1.97
C VAL A 200 2.08 7.44 -2.14
N ASP A 201 2.16 8.41 -3.07
CA ASP A 201 3.39 9.17 -3.36
C ASP A 201 3.64 10.30 -2.36
N ASN A 202 2.64 10.63 -1.53
CA ASN A 202 2.79 11.63 -0.47
C ASN A 202 3.25 10.97 0.83
N GLN A 203 4.51 10.53 0.87
CA GLN A 203 5.10 9.89 2.06
C GLN A 203 6.58 10.23 2.20
N ALA A 204 7.09 10.13 3.44
CA ALA A 204 8.51 10.26 3.72
C ALA A 204 8.99 9.06 4.56
N ILE A 205 10.10 8.46 4.16
CA ILE A 205 10.63 7.25 4.79
C ILE A 205 11.93 7.59 5.50
N LEU A 206 12.01 7.25 6.76
CA LEU A 206 13.11 7.53 7.67
C LEU A 206 13.76 6.24 8.18
N PRO A 207 15.05 6.23 8.48
CA PRO A 207 15.67 5.14 9.22
C PRO A 207 14.95 4.91 10.56
N PHE A 208 14.69 3.65 10.91
CA PHE A 208 13.98 3.27 12.14
C PHE A 208 14.65 3.83 13.39
N GLY A 209 16.01 3.83 13.41
CA GLY A 209 16.78 4.41 14.48
C GLY A 209 16.55 5.92 14.63
N ALA A 210 16.47 6.67 13.54
CA ALA A 210 16.15 8.09 13.56
C ALA A 210 14.71 8.33 14.03
N TYR A 211 13.75 7.59 13.46
CA TYR A 211 12.34 7.70 13.81
C TYR A 211 12.10 7.49 15.31
N THR A 212 12.63 6.40 15.87
CA THR A 212 12.41 6.03 17.28
C THR A 212 13.10 6.95 18.27
N ARG A 213 14.22 7.58 17.89
CA ARG A 213 14.91 8.56 18.73
C ARG A 213 14.23 9.91 18.74
N LEU A 214 13.75 10.37 17.61
CA LEU A 214 13.30 11.76 17.42
C LEU A 214 11.79 11.94 17.62
N PHE A 215 10.98 10.94 17.28
CA PHE A 215 9.54 11.10 17.32
C PHE A 215 8.84 10.30 18.41
N SER A 216 8.89 8.99 18.40
CA SER A 216 8.29 8.19 19.46
C SER A 216 8.57 6.69 19.34
N LYS A 217 8.84 6.05 20.48
CA LYS A 217 8.80 4.59 20.62
C LYS A 217 7.39 4.05 20.88
N ARG A 218 6.39 4.91 21.04
CA ARG A 218 5.03 4.55 21.50
C ARG A 218 4.01 4.33 20.41
N GLY A 219 4.37 4.51 19.14
CA GLY A 219 3.48 4.33 18.00
C GLY A 219 3.04 2.87 17.79
N TRP A 220 2.10 2.70 16.86
CA TRP A 220 1.73 1.41 16.33
C TRP A 220 2.85 0.93 15.42
N MET A 221 3.32 -0.28 15.67
CA MET A 221 4.33 -0.93 14.84
C MET A 221 3.75 -2.19 14.24
N ARG A 222 4.01 -2.39 12.96
CA ARG A 222 3.84 -3.67 12.26
C ARG A 222 5.20 -4.18 11.82
N ILE A 223 5.30 -5.45 11.52
CA ILE A 223 6.48 -6.05 10.90
C ILE A 223 6.03 -6.59 9.56
N SER A 224 6.67 -6.16 8.48
CA SER A 224 6.48 -6.70 7.13
C SER A 224 7.56 -7.76 6.88
N VAL A 225 7.16 -8.94 6.44
CA VAL A 225 8.05 -10.07 6.17
C VAL A 225 7.84 -10.51 4.74
N LYS A 226 8.88 -10.41 3.90
CA LYS A 226 8.87 -10.94 2.55
C LYS A 226 9.15 -12.43 2.58
N VAL A 227 8.28 -13.21 1.95
CA VAL A 227 8.40 -14.65 1.79
C VAL A 227 8.23 -14.98 0.31
N PRO A 228 9.03 -15.88 -0.29
CA PRO A 228 8.79 -16.25 -1.68
C PRO A 228 7.36 -16.75 -1.88
N GLU A 229 6.67 -16.28 -2.92
CA GLU A 229 5.26 -16.61 -3.22
C GLU A 229 5.00 -18.12 -3.16
N LYS A 230 5.90 -18.91 -3.74
CA LYS A 230 5.84 -20.39 -3.71
C LYS A 230 5.74 -20.99 -2.31
N TYR A 231 6.26 -20.29 -1.30
CA TYR A 231 6.33 -20.78 0.09
C TYR A 231 5.49 -19.94 1.05
N ILE A 232 4.56 -19.14 0.55
CA ILE A 232 3.82 -18.17 1.37
C ILE A 232 3.06 -18.85 2.52
N ASN A 233 2.37 -19.96 2.27
CA ASN A 233 1.65 -20.72 3.30
C ASN A 233 2.61 -21.34 4.33
N LEU A 234 3.72 -21.91 3.89
CA LEU A 234 4.73 -22.46 4.81
C LEU A 234 5.41 -21.35 5.62
N GLY A 235 5.67 -20.22 4.99
CA GLY A 235 6.19 -19.04 5.66
C GLY A 235 5.20 -18.47 6.67
N TYR A 236 3.91 -18.44 6.33
CA TYR A 236 2.86 -18.06 7.27
C TYR A 236 2.87 -18.94 8.54
N ASP A 237 2.83 -20.26 8.37
CA ASP A 237 2.84 -21.22 9.48
C ASP A 237 4.11 -21.11 10.33
N GLU A 238 5.26 -20.91 9.69
CA GLU A 238 6.54 -20.72 10.38
C GLU A 238 6.52 -19.42 11.19
N ILE A 239 6.17 -18.28 10.57
CA ILE A 239 6.10 -16.98 11.24
C ILE A 239 5.06 -16.99 12.36
N PHE A 240 3.93 -17.63 12.14
CA PHE A 240 2.90 -17.83 13.16
C PHE A 240 3.45 -18.56 14.40
N SER A 241 4.17 -19.66 14.18
CA SER A 241 4.79 -20.45 15.23
C SER A 241 5.87 -19.66 15.97
N ILE A 242 6.73 -18.94 15.23
CA ILE A 242 7.75 -18.05 15.79
C ILE A 242 7.09 -16.98 16.66
N MET A 243 6.04 -16.33 16.18
CA MET A 243 5.36 -15.28 16.92
C MET A 243 4.68 -15.79 18.18
N ARG A 244 4.03 -16.95 18.16
CA ARG A 244 3.46 -17.58 19.37
C ARG A 244 4.54 -17.84 20.41
N HIS A 245 5.70 -18.35 19.99
CA HIS A 245 6.84 -18.56 20.88
C HIS A 245 7.39 -17.25 21.47
N LEU A 246 7.56 -16.20 20.63
CA LEU A 246 8.04 -14.89 21.08
C LEU A 246 7.07 -14.20 22.06
N ARG A 247 5.78 -14.50 21.94
CA ARG A 247 4.72 -14.02 22.83
C ARG A 247 4.57 -14.87 24.10
N GLY A 248 5.18 -16.05 24.15
CA GLY A 248 5.02 -16.99 25.27
C GLY A 248 3.62 -17.57 25.39
N LEU A 249 2.88 -17.69 24.28
CA LEU A 249 1.51 -18.19 24.25
C LEU A 249 1.48 -19.69 24.41
N LYS A 250 0.65 -20.19 25.35
CA LYS A 250 0.35 -21.62 25.48
C LYS A 250 -0.52 -22.12 24.32
N PRO A 251 -0.51 -23.43 23.97
CA PRO A 251 -1.31 -23.97 22.87
C PRO A 251 -2.80 -23.61 22.95
N SER A 252 -3.36 -23.57 24.15
CA SER A 252 -4.78 -23.27 24.40
C SER A 252 -5.12 -21.77 24.41
N GLN A 253 -4.13 -20.87 24.37
CA GLN A 253 -4.36 -19.43 24.43
C GLN A 253 -4.66 -18.88 23.05
N LYS A 254 -5.63 -17.95 22.96
CA LYS A 254 -5.91 -17.19 21.76
C LYS A 254 -4.70 -16.30 21.39
N ASN A 255 -4.52 -16.03 20.11
CA ASN A 255 -3.49 -15.14 19.65
C ASN A 255 -3.77 -13.68 20.04
N ASP A 256 -2.74 -12.98 20.46
CA ASP A 256 -2.74 -11.56 20.77
C ASP A 256 -2.06 -10.72 19.68
N PHE A 257 -1.88 -11.31 18.51
CA PHE A 257 -1.35 -10.73 17.29
C PHE A 257 -2.12 -11.28 16.09
N ALA A 258 -1.95 -10.65 14.94
CA ALA A 258 -2.46 -11.09 13.65
C ALA A 258 -1.36 -11.10 12.60
N ILE A 259 -1.47 -12.00 11.63
CA ILE A 259 -0.66 -12.00 10.41
C ILE A 259 -1.64 -11.75 9.26
N ASN A 260 -1.50 -10.60 8.63
CA ASN A 260 -2.34 -10.19 7.51
C ASN A 260 -1.60 -10.43 6.21
N GLN A 261 -2.33 -10.84 5.19
CA GLN A 261 -1.84 -11.10 3.84
C GLN A 261 -2.82 -10.50 2.83
N THR A 262 -2.34 -10.12 1.67
CA THR A 262 -3.15 -9.45 0.64
C THR A 262 -4.11 -10.41 -0.08
N GLU A 263 -3.79 -11.69 -0.15
CA GLU A 263 -4.64 -12.72 -0.80
C GLU A 263 -6.03 -12.93 -0.16
N VAL A 264 -6.26 -12.37 1.03
CA VAL A 264 -7.59 -12.41 1.68
C VAL A 264 -8.65 -11.61 0.91
N PHE A 265 -8.26 -10.95 -0.19
CA PHE A 265 -9.13 -10.10 -1.02
C PHE A 265 -9.58 -10.74 -2.34
N GLU A 266 -9.18 -11.98 -2.64
CA GLU A 266 -9.73 -12.80 -3.72
C GLU A 266 -10.84 -13.71 -3.18
#